data_5fc2d9266cdcd5b045447bfcbb69a8c5
#
_entry.id   5fc2d9266cdcd5b045447bfcbb69a8c5
#
_cell.length_a   1.000
_cell.length_b   1.000
_cell.length_c   1.000
_cell.angle_alpha   90.00
_cell.angle_beta   90.00
_cell.angle_gamma   90.00
#
_symmetry.space_group_name_H-M   'P 1'
#
loop_
_entity.id
_entity.type
_entity.pdbx_description
1 polymer ?
#
loop_
_entity_poly.entity_id
_entity_poly.type
_entity_poly.pdbx_seq_one_letter_code
_entity_poly.pdbx_strand_id
1 'polypeptide(L)'
;MELGYPKLHQLFLGRFGVFAFVSLCQTTILALGNMLFLQVQVEEPLLYLICFWLAGLVFTFIIYTLVVSFANLGKAIAVFLLIIQVTSGGGSYPLQTLPDFFQWLSPFLPATHVISAMRAAMMGVYCNDFWIEIGQLLLFVVPFLLLGLVFRKPLMKFLNWYVEKVEESKLVC
;
A
#
# COMPACT_ATOMS: atom_id res chain seq x y z
N MET A 1 16.37 -5.30 36.16
CA MET A 1 15.43 -5.39 35.06
C MET A 1 16.24 -5.49 33.76
N GLU A 2 16.44 -6.71 33.25
CA GLU A 2 17.08 -6.91 31.95
C GLU A 2 16.09 -6.46 30.89
N LEU A 3 16.37 -5.33 30.28
CA LEU A 3 15.71 -4.89 29.06
C LEU A 3 16.14 -5.85 27.96
N GLY A 4 15.41 -6.97 27.81
CA GLY A 4 15.63 -7.93 26.74
C GLY A 4 15.61 -7.20 25.40
N TYR A 5 16.65 -7.40 24.59
CA TYR A 5 16.73 -6.83 23.25
C TYR A 5 15.46 -7.16 22.46
N PRO A 6 14.73 -6.17 21.94
CA PRO A 6 13.47 -6.41 21.25
C PRO A 6 13.72 -7.27 20.02
N LYS A 7 12.91 -8.32 19.86
CA LYS A 7 13.00 -9.22 18.71
C LYS A 7 12.74 -8.42 17.41
N LEU A 8 13.39 -8.78 16.31
CA LEU A 8 13.31 -8.06 15.02
C LEU A 8 11.87 -7.77 14.55
N HIS A 9 10.95 -8.70 14.79
CA HIS A 9 9.54 -8.52 14.46
C HIS A 9 8.82 -7.50 15.37
N GLN A 10 9.23 -7.36 16.63
CA GLN A 10 8.69 -6.33 17.54
C GLN A 10 9.12 -4.93 17.10
N LEU A 11 10.37 -4.79 16.67
CA LEU A 11 10.88 -3.52 16.10
C LEU A 11 10.18 -3.19 14.78
N PHE A 12 9.92 -4.18 13.93
CA PHE A 12 9.22 -4.00 12.67
C PHE A 12 7.81 -3.48 12.90
N LEU A 13 7.02 -4.15 13.75
CA LEU A 13 5.65 -3.77 14.08
C LEU A 13 5.57 -2.45 14.86
N GLY A 14 6.48 -2.23 15.80
CA GLY A 14 6.50 -1.00 16.58
C GLY A 14 6.78 0.25 15.73
N ARG A 15 7.72 0.15 14.78
CA ARG A 15 7.96 1.24 13.81
C ARG A 15 6.81 1.42 12.85
N PHE A 16 6.20 0.33 12.36
CA PHE A 16 5.02 0.42 11.52
C PHE A 16 3.86 1.13 12.21
N GLY A 17 3.66 0.95 13.53
CA GLY A 17 2.61 1.59 14.31
C GLY A 17 2.59 3.12 14.18
N VAL A 18 3.77 3.76 14.14
CA VAL A 18 3.90 5.21 13.95
C VAL A 18 3.39 5.61 12.56
N PHE A 19 3.82 4.89 11.52
CA PHE A 19 3.38 5.15 10.14
C PHE A 19 1.88 4.89 9.96
N ALA A 20 1.36 3.83 10.60
CA ALA A 20 -0.06 3.52 10.60
C ALA A 20 -0.90 4.64 11.23
N PHE A 21 -0.46 5.19 12.36
CA PHE A 21 -1.12 6.31 13.01
C PHE A 21 -1.15 7.56 12.12
N VAL A 22 -0.02 7.94 11.53
CA VAL A 22 0.07 9.07 10.60
C VAL A 22 -0.83 8.84 9.39
N SER A 23 -0.84 7.62 8.83
CA SER A 23 -1.70 7.24 7.71
C SER A 23 -3.18 7.38 8.05
N LEU A 24 -3.62 6.94 9.22
CA LEU A 24 -5.01 7.10 9.67
C LEU A 24 -5.40 8.56 9.81
N CYS A 25 -4.56 9.40 10.40
CA CYS A 25 -4.82 10.84 10.48
C CYS A 25 -4.94 11.46 9.09
N GLN A 26 -4.01 11.15 8.19
CA GLN A 26 -3.98 11.67 6.82
C GLN A 26 -5.22 11.24 6.03
N THR A 27 -5.58 9.97 6.07
CA THR A 27 -6.74 9.45 5.33
C THR A 27 -8.07 9.96 5.90
N THR A 28 -8.15 10.19 7.21
CA THR A 28 -9.32 10.84 7.83
C THR A 28 -9.50 12.27 7.30
N ILE A 29 -8.43 13.06 7.26
CA ILE A 29 -8.46 14.43 6.73
C ILE A 29 -8.86 14.42 5.25
N LEU A 30 -8.33 13.48 4.45
CA LEU A 30 -8.69 13.35 3.04
C LEU A 30 -10.16 12.96 2.85
N ALA A 31 -10.67 11.99 3.59
CA ALA A 31 -12.06 11.55 3.50
C ALA A 31 -13.03 12.69 3.89
N LEU A 32 -12.76 13.36 5.01
CA LEU A 32 -13.56 14.50 5.45
C LEU A 32 -13.44 15.68 4.49
N GLY A 33 -12.25 15.94 3.96
CA GLY A 33 -12.00 16.95 2.95
C GLY A 33 -12.83 16.73 1.69
N ASN A 34 -12.89 15.50 1.19
CA ASN A 34 -13.73 15.15 0.04
C ASN A 34 -15.22 15.37 0.31
N MET A 35 -15.70 14.99 1.48
CA MET A 35 -17.12 15.16 1.83
C MET A 35 -17.48 16.63 2.08
N LEU A 36 -16.64 17.37 2.82
CA LEU A 36 -16.96 18.72 3.26
C LEU A 36 -16.62 19.81 2.23
N PHE A 37 -15.44 19.72 1.58
CA PHE A 37 -14.99 20.74 0.64
C PHE A 37 -15.38 20.44 -0.80
N LEU A 38 -15.23 19.19 -1.25
CA LEU A 38 -15.60 18.81 -2.60
C LEU A 38 -17.07 18.42 -2.73
N GLN A 39 -17.80 18.34 -1.61
CA GLN A 39 -19.24 18.00 -1.56
C GLN A 39 -19.54 16.70 -2.35
N VAL A 40 -18.64 15.73 -2.27
CA VAL A 40 -18.87 14.44 -2.89
C VAL A 40 -20.07 13.78 -2.21
N GLN A 41 -21.09 13.46 -3.00
CA GLN A 41 -22.26 12.75 -2.50
C GLN A 41 -21.87 11.30 -2.21
N VAL A 42 -22.05 10.88 -0.97
CA VAL A 42 -21.73 9.54 -0.49
C VAL A 42 -22.96 8.98 0.21
N GLU A 43 -23.50 7.88 -0.31
CA GLU A 43 -24.65 7.20 0.30
C GLU A 43 -24.31 6.61 1.66
N GLU A 44 -23.10 5.98 1.77
CA GLU A 44 -22.62 5.32 2.99
C GLU A 44 -21.34 5.96 3.54
N PRO A 45 -21.43 7.09 4.28
CA PRO A 45 -20.26 7.85 4.75
C PRO A 45 -19.31 7.06 5.64
N LEU A 46 -19.84 6.15 6.47
CA LEU A 46 -19.02 5.31 7.35
C LEU A 46 -18.20 4.30 6.56
N LEU A 47 -18.80 3.65 5.56
CA LEU A 47 -18.09 2.70 4.71
C LEU A 47 -17.03 3.38 3.86
N TYR A 48 -17.33 4.60 3.39
CA TYR A 48 -16.37 5.43 2.69
C TYR A 48 -15.15 5.75 3.56
N LEU A 49 -15.34 6.16 4.81
CA LEU A 49 -14.27 6.43 5.76
C LEU A 49 -13.45 5.18 6.07
N ILE A 50 -14.11 4.03 6.28
CA ILE A 50 -13.44 2.74 6.50
C ILE A 50 -12.59 2.36 5.30
N CYS A 51 -13.08 2.58 4.08
CA CYS A 51 -12.32 2.32 2.85
C CYS A 51 -11.05 3.16 2.79
N PHE A 52 -11.11 4.47 3.12
CA PHE A 52 -9.93 5.33 3.20
C PHE A 52 -8.93 4.86 4.25
N TRP A 53 -9.38 4.43 5.42
CA TRP A 53 -8.51 3.91 6.47
C TRP A 53 -7.82 2.63 6.04
N LEU A 54 -8.56 1.68 5.49
CA LEU A 54 -8.00 0.41 5.02
C LEU A 54 -7.03 0.63 3.85
N ALA A 55 -7.40 1.47 2.89
CA ALA A 55 -6.52 1.84 1.80
C ALA A 55 -5.21 2.44 2.32
N GLY A 56 -5.29 3.44 3.19
CA GLY A 56 -4.12 4.09 3.78
C GLY A 56 -3.22 3.12 4.52
N LEU A 57 -3.80 2.24 5.35
CA LEU A 57 -3.04 1.23 6.09
C LEU A 57 -2.37 0.21 5.16
N VAL A 58 -3.08 -0.31 4.16
CA VAL A 58 -2.54 -1.29 3.22
C VAL A 58 -1.41 -0.69 2.39
N PHE A 59 -1.60 0.50 1.80
CA PHE A 59 -0.55 1.16 1.02
C PHE A 59 0.67 1.52 1.88
N THR A 60 0.44 2.07 3.06
CA THR A 60 1.52 2.38 4.00
C THR A 60 2.29 1.11 4.38
N PHE A 61 1.59 0.00 4.61
CA PHE A 61 2.21 -1.28 4.93
C PHE A 61 3.04 -1.83 3.76
N ILE A 62 2.53 -1.77 2.53
CA ILE A 62 3.24 -2.19 1.32
C ILE A 62 4.54 -1.40 1.15
N ILE A 63 4.45 -0.05 1.17
CA ILE A 63 5.60 0.84 1.00
C ILE A 63 6.61 0.63 2.14
N TYR A 64 6.14 0.58 3.39
CA TYR A 64 7.00 0.35 4.55
C TYR A 64 7.76 -0.97 4.42
N THR A 65 7.09 -2.04 4.04
CA THR A 65 7.70 -3.36 3.88
C THR A 65 8.75 -3.37 2.77
N LEU A 66 8.46 -2.75 1.62
CA LEU A 66 9.41 -2.61 0.52
C LEU A 66 10.67 -1.83 0.93
N VAL A 67 10.48 -0.68 1.59
CA VAL A 67 11.60 0.16 2.02
C VAL A 67 12.45 -0.53 3.08
N VAL A 68 11.82 -1.22 4.04
CA VAL A 68 12.54 -1.93 5.10
C VAL A 68 13.25 -3.19 4.57
N SER A 69 12.70 -3.83 3.52
CA SER A 69 13.28 -5.04 2.93
C SER A 69 14.39 -4.75 1.92
N PHE A 70 14.25 -3.69 1.12
CA PHE A 70 15.13 -3.38 -0.01
C PHE A 70 15.89 -2.05 0.12
N ALA A 71 15.75 -1.33 1.23
CA ALA A 71 16.38 -0.03 1.47
C ALA A 71 16.15 0.97 0.31
N ASN A 72 17.21 1.50 -0.31
CA ASN A 72 17.09 2.48 -1.41
C ASN A 72 16.41 1.90 -2.65
N LEU A 73 16.65 0.64 -2.98
CA LEU A 73 15.97 -0.05 -4.08
C LEU A 73 14.46 -0.18 -3.80
N GLY A 74 14.07 -0.41 -2.54
CA GLY A 74 12.67 -0.48 -2.12
C GLY A 74 11.91 0.82 -2.36
N LYS A 75 12.56 1.97 -2.21
CA LYS A 75 11.97 3.27 -2.55
C LYS A 75 11.68 3.39 -4.04
N ALA A 76 12.62 2.99 -4.88
CA ALA A 76 12.45 3.03 -6.33
C ALA A 76 11.32 2.09 -6.79
N ILE A 77 11.26 0.86 -6.24
CA ILE A 77 10.19 -0.10 -6.51
C ILE A 77 8.83 0.47 -6.05
N ALA A 78 8.77 1.09 -4.87
CA ALA A 78 7.54 1.67 -4.35
C ALA A 78 7.01 2.80 -5.24
N VAL A 79 7.88 3.69 -5.73
CA VAL A 79 7.51 4.75 -6.68
C VAL A 79 7.02 4.16 -8.00
N PHE A 80 7.70 3.16 -8.53
CA PHE A 80 7.30 2.48 -9.77
C PHE A 80 5.92 1.80 -9.64
N LEU A 81 5.70 1.08 -8.53
CA LEU A 81 4.39 0.49 -8.22
C LEU A 81 3.31 1.55 -8.10
N LEU A 82 3.61 2.69 -7.47
CA LEU A 82 2.64 3.79 -7.33
C LEU A 82 2.23 4.34 -8.71
N ILE A 83 3.17 4.55 -9.63
CA ILE A 83 2.88 5.00 -11.00
C ILE A 83 1.95 4.02 -11.70
N ILE A 84 2.26 2.71 -11.64
CA ILE A 84 1.43 1.66 -12.24
C ILE A 84 0.03 1.67 -11.62
N GLN A 85 -0.08 1.79 -10.30
CA GLN A 85 -1.37 1.79 -9.60
C GLN A 85 -2.23 2.99 -9.97
N VAL A 86 -1.66 4.18 -10.08
CA VAL A 86 -2.39 5.39 -10.48
C VAL A 86 -2.89 5.26 -11.92
N THR A 87 -2.06 4.71 -12.81
CA THR A 87 -2.40 4.55 -14.23
C THR A 87 -3.45 3.46 -14.45
N SER A 88 -3.28 2.29 -13.80
CA SER A 88 -4.07 1.09 -14.08
C SER A 88 -5.23 0.87 -13.10
N GLY A 89 -5.33 1.66 -12.04
CA GLY A 89 -6.35 1.49 -11.00
C GLY A 89 -7.76 1.90 -11.42
N GLY A 90 -7.93 2.54 -12.57
CA GLY A 90 -9.25 2.96 -13.07
C GLY A 90 -9.84 4.18 -12.37
N GLY A 91 -9.01 4.91 -11.59
CA GLY A 91 -9.45 6.14 -10.90
C GLY A 91 -9.49 7.36 -11.80
N SER A 92 -8.47 7.53 -12.65
CA SER A 92 -8.34 8.68 -13.54
C SER A 92 -9.05 8.46 -14.89
N TYR A 93 -9.01 7.23 -15.40
CA TYR A 93 -9.64 6.86 -16.66
C TYR A 93 -10.41 5.55 -16.50
N PRO A 94 -11.53 5.36 -17.23
CA PRO A 94 -12.21 4.07 -17.27
C PRO A 94 -11.27 2.97 -17.76
N LEU A 95 -11.27 1.82 -17.09
CA LEU A 95 -10.38 0.70 -17.42
C LEU A 95 -10.48 0.25 -18.87
N GLN A 96 -11.69 0.34 -19.44
CA GLN A 96 -11.98 -0.06 -20.82
C GLN A 96 -11.29 0.79 -21.88
N THR A 97 -10.82 2.00 -21.52
CA THR A 97 -10.09 2.92 -22.42
C THR A 97 -8.59 2.72 -22.39
N LEU A 98 -8.09 1.89 -21.47
CA LEU A 98 -6.66 1.60 -21.32
C LEU A 98 -6.24 0.49 -22.29
N PRO A 99 -4.96 0.44 -22.69
CA PRO A 99 -4.41 -0.70 -23.44
C PRO A 99 -4.61 -2.03 -22.71
N ASP A 100 -4.77 -3.11 -23.46
CA ASP A 100 -5.07 -4.45 -22.94
C ASP A 100 -4.11 -4.92 -21.82
N PHE A 101 -2.86 -4.54 -21.89
CA PHE A 101 -1.86 -4.82 -20.86
C PHE A 101 -2.29 -4.27 -19.49
N PHE A 102 -2.77 -3.03 -19.43
CA PHE A 102 -3.20 -2.41 -18.18
C PHE A 102 -4.51 -2.97 -17.67
N GLN A 103 -5.42 -3.33 -18.57
CA GLN A 103 -6.66 -4.01 -18.22
C GLN A 103 -6.39 -5.38 -17.59
N TRP A 104 -5.45 -6.14 -18.16
CA TRP A 104 -5.03 -7.43 -17.62
C TRP A 104 -4.33 -7.28 -16.25
N LEU A 105 -3.55 -6.23 -16.06
CA LEU A 105 -2.82 -5.97 -14.82
C LEU A 105 -3.71 -5.46 -13.69
N SER A 106 -4.79 -4.75 -14.01
CA SER A 106 -5.67 -4.07 -13.07
C SER A 106 -6.16 -4.95 -11.90
N PRO A 107 -6.64 -6.20 -12.10
CA PRO A 107 -7.09 -7.05 -11.01
C PRO A 107 -6.00 -7.42 -9.99
N PHE A 108 -4.73 -7.30 -10.38
CA PHE A 108 -3.57 -7.59 -9.53
C PHE A 108 -3.08 -6.36 -8.76
N LEU A 109 -3.80 -5.25 -8.83
CA LEU A 109 -3.41 -4.01 -8.18
C LEU A 109 -4.34 -3.66 -7.01
N PRO A 110 -3.81 -3.41 -5.81
CA PRO A 110 -4.62 -3.02 -4.65
C PRO A 110 -5.41 -1.73 -4.90
N ALA A 111 -4.92 -0.80 -5.73
CA ALA A 111 -5.62 0.44 -6.06
C ALA A 111 -6.95 0.20 -6.76
N THR A 112 -7.06 -0.81 -7.62
CA THR A 112 -8.30 -1.16 -8.32
C THR A 112 -9.40 -1.53 -7.33
N HIS A 113 -9.07 -2.36 -6.34
CA HIS A 113 -10.01 -2.81 -5.30
C HIS A 113 -10.42 -1.65 -4.38
N VAL A 114 -9.49 -0.76 -4.04
CA VAL A 114 -9.81 0.47 -3.29
C VAL A 114 -10.81 1.34 -4.06
N ILE A 115 -10.56 1.58 -5.34
CA ILE A 115 -11.42 2.43 -6.17
C ILE A 115 -12.80 1.81 -6.35
N SER A 116 -12.87 0.49 -6.57
CA SER A 116 -14.14 -0.24 -6.66
C SER A 116 -14.92 -0.18 -5.34
N ALA A 117 -14.26 -0.40 -4.20
CA ALA A 117 -14.88 -0.28 -2.88
C ALA A 117 -15.36 1.15 -2.58
N MET A 118 -14.57 2.17 -2.96
CA MET A 118 -14.97 3.56 -2.82
C MET A 118 -16.20 3.90 -3.65
N ARG A 119 -16.25 3.41 -4.91
CA ARG A 119 -17.43 3.59 -5.79
C ARG A 119 -18.66 2.92 -5.19
N ALA A 120 -18.54 1.71 -4.65
CA ALA A 120 -19.63 1.03 -3.96
C ALA A 120 -20.13 1.84 -2.75
N ALA A 121 -19.24 2.41 -1.94
CA ALA A 121 -19.62 3.25 -0.80
C ALA A 121 -20.29 4.58 -1.22
N MET A 122 -19.93 5.12 -2.40
CA MET A 122 -20.52 6.37 -2.93
C MET A 122 -21.89 6.16 -3.58
N MET A 123 -22.08 5.04 -4.29
CA MET A 123 -23.30 4.77 -5.07
C MET A 123 -24.32 3.90 -4.33
N GLY A 124 -23.99 3.45 -3.13
CA GLY A 124 -24.75 2.46 -2.36
C GLY A 124 -24.21 1.04 -2.55
N VAL A 125 -24.19 0.27 -1.46
CA VAL A 125 -23.66 -1.09 -1.44
C VAL A 125 -24.66 -2.05 -2.09
N TYR A 126 -24.32 -2.58 -3.24
CA TYR A 126 -25.10 -3.61 -3.92
C TYR A 126 -24.51 -4.99 -3.60
N CYS A 127 -25.36 -5.92 -3.16
CA CYS A 127 -25.08 -7.36 -3.07
C CYS A 127 -23.70 -7.80 -2.51
N ASN A 128 -23.17 -7.19 -1.48
CA ASN A 128 -21.89 -7.60 -0.87
C ASN A 128 -20.60 -7.24 -1.65
N ASP A 129 -20.70 -6.50 -2.76
CA ASP A 129 -19.54 -6.14 -3.61
C ASP A 129 -18.47 -5.38 -2.81
N PHE A 130 -18.87 -4.48 -1.94
CA PHE A 130 -17.96 -3.74 -1.06
C PHE A 130 -17.06 -4.65 -0.23
N TRP A 131 -17.64 -5.68 0.40
CA TRP A 131 -16.90 -6.59 1.27
C TRP A 131 -15.98 -7.53 0.51
N ILE A 132 -16.34 -7.89 -0.72
CA ILE A 132 -15.50 -8.69 -1.62
C ILE A 132 -14.25 -7.88 -1.98
N GLU A 133 -14.40 -6.61 -2.37
CA GLU A 133 -13.29 -5.72 -2.72
C GLU A 133 -12.37 -5.46 -1.51
N ILE A 134 -12.93 -5.25 -0.32
CA ILE A 134 -12.15 -5.13 0.91
C ILE A 134 -11.40 -6.43 1.22
N GLY A 135 -12.03 -7.59 1.03
CA GLY A 135 -11.37 -8.89 1.22
C GLY A 135 -10.18 -9.08 0.27
N GLN A 136 -10.34 -8.72 -0.99
CA GLN A 136 -9.26 -8.74 -1.98
C GLN A 136 -8.15 -7.75 -1.64
N LEU A 137 -8.49 -6.54 -1.21
CA LEU A 137 -7.52 -5.55 -0.74
C LEU A 137 -6.68 -6.08 0.43
N LEU A 138 -7.31 -6.72 1.42
CA LEU A 138 -6.62 -7.31 2.57
C LEU A 138 -5.74 -8.50 2.17
N LEU A 139 -6.12 -9.24 1.13
CA LEU A 139 -5.31 -10.34 0.61
C LEU A 139 -3.91 -9.86 0.17
N PHE A 140 -3.79 -8.63 -0.34
CA PHE A 140 -2.49 -8.05 -0.70
C PHE A 140 -1.56 -7.82 0.49
N VAL A 141 -2.09 -7.72 1.70
CA VAL A 141 -1.25 -7.60 2.91
C VAL A 141 -0.44 -8.86 3.16
N VAL A 142 -1.00 -10.05 2.83
CA VAL A 142 -0.38 -11.34 3.13
C VAL A 142 1.01 -11.52 2.49
N PRO A 143 1.20 -11.34 1.16
CA PRO A 143 2.52 -11.50 0.54
C PRO A 143 3.53 -10.48 1.07
N PHE A 144 3.13 -9.25 1.34
CA PHE A 144 4.02 -8.23 1.91
C PHE A 144 4.36 -8.49 3.38
N LEU A 145 3.43 -9.08 4.14
CA LEU A 145 3.71 -9.52 5.50
C LEU A 145 4.73 -10.66 5.52
N LEU A 146 4.58 -11.64 4.63
CA LEU A 146 5.55 -12.70 4.46
C LEU A 146 6.92 -12.14 4.03
N LEU A 147 6.95 -11.18 3.11
CA LEU A 147 8.16 -10.52 2.66
C LEU A 147 8.86 -9.79 3.82
N GLY A 148 8.12 -9.03 4.61
CA GLY A 148 8.67 -8.25 5.74
C GLY A 148 9.15 -9.09 6.92
N LEU A 149 8.49 -10.21 7.20
CA LEU A 149 8.82 -11.06 8.36
C LEU A 149 9.79 -12.19 8.03
N VAL A 150 9.64 -12.84 6.87
CA VAL A 150 10.39 -14.04 6.50
C VAL A 150 11.58 -13.72 5.59
N PHE A 151 11.33 -13.01 4.49
CA PHE A 151 12.34 -12.77 3.46
C PHE A 151 13.31 -11.64 3.77
N ARG A 152 13.05 -10.82 4.78
CA ARG A 152 13.93 -9.72 5.15
C ARG A 152 15.36 -10.15 5.48
N LYS A 153 15.54 -11.27 6.20
CA LYS A 153 16.89 -11.74 6.61
C LYS A 153 17.78 -12.12 5.41
N PRO A 154 17.34 -13.01 4.48
CA PRO A 154 18.15 -13.34 3.32
C PRO A 154 18.34 -12.16 2.36
N LEU A 155 17.32 -11.30 2.24
CA LEU A 155 17.35 -10.13 1.35
C LEU A 155 18.34 -9.06 1.79
N MET A 156 18.42 -8.77 3.09
CA MET A 156 19.41 -7.84 3.64
C MET A 156 20.84 -8.32 3.40
N LYS A 157 21.09 -9.64 3.48
CA LYS A 157 22.41 -10.19 3.21
C LYS A 157 22.82 -10.02 1.74
N PHE A 158 21.88 -10.22 0.82
CA PHE A 158 22.08 -10.00 -0.61
C PHE A 158 22.28 -8.51 -0.95
N LEU A 159 21.49 -7.63 -0.34
CA LEU A 159 21.57 -6.18 -0.57
C LEU A 159 22.87 -5.58 -0.02
N ASN A 160 23.34 -6.00 1.14
CA ASN A 160 24.61 -5.54 1.69
C ASN A 160 25.77 -5.94 0.76
N TRP A 161 25.76 -7.16 0.23
CA TRP A 161 26.73 -7.60 -0.77
C TRP A 161 26.67 -6.76 -2.07
N TYR A 162 25.45 -6.42 -2.52
CA TYR A 162 25.25 -5.61 -3.72
C TYR A 162 25.70 -4.14 -3.51
N VAL A 163 25.38 -3.55 -2.36
CA VAL A 163 25.78 -2.17 -2.00
C VAL A 163 27.31 -2.10 -1.91
N GLU A 164 27.96 -3.08 -1.27
CA GLU A 164 29.42 -3.18 -1.14
C GLU A 164 30.08 -3.24 -2.53
N LYS A 165 29.56 -4.06 -3.46
CA LYS A 165 30.05 -4.11 -4.83
C LYS A 165 29.84 -2.82 -5.64
N VAL A 166 28.74 -2.12 -5.40
CA VAL A 166 28.45 -0.83 -6.07
C VAL A 166 29.35 0.28 -5.50
N GLU A 167 29.65 0.25 -4.22
CA GLU A 167 30.60 1.18 -3.59
C GLU A 167 32.03 0.91 -4.05
N GLU A 168 32.44 -0.34 -4.17
CA GLU A 168 33.74 -0.71 -4.76
C GLU A 168 33.88 -0.21 -6.20
N SER A 169 32.81 -0.24 -7.01
CA SER A 169 32.85 0.24 -8.38
C SER A 169 32.92 1.78 -8.53
N LYS A 170 32.54 2.53 -7.49
CA LYS A 170 32.68 4.01 -7.42
C LYS A 170 34.06 4.46 -6.97
N LEU A 171 34.87 3.58 -6.43
CA LEU A 171 36.26 3.88 -6.05
C LEU A 171 37.25 3.81 -7.23
N VAL A 172 36.78 3.51 -8.41
CA VAL A 172 37.59 3.40 -9.64
C VAL A 172 37.30 4.54 -10.63
N CYS A 173 36.73 5.63 -10.15
CA CYS A 173 36.61 6.90 -10.93
C CYS A 173 37.39 8.01 -10.27
#